data_b8147c91ad8b1290710e8648f38d4916
#
_entry.id   b8147c91ad8b1290710e8648f38d4916
#
_cell.length_a   1.000
_cell.length_b   1.000
_cell.length_c   1.000
_cell.angle_alpha   90.00
_cell.angle_beta   90.00
_cell.angle_gamma   90.00
#
_symmetry.space_group_name_H-M   'P 1'
#
loop_
_entity.id
_entity.type
_entity.pdbx_description
1 polymer ?
#
loop_
_entity_poly.entity_id
_entity_poly.type
_entity_poly.pdbx_seq_one_letter_code
_entity_poly.pdbx_strand_id
1 'polypeptide(L)'
;MATSNPHESKVWLAAYAPGVPSEIDEVVETLPDMIEASVKTHGKAPALEFFGAVTSYRDLGDQIERAAEGLCRLGVVAGDRVALILPNCPQHVVAFYAVLRLGAIVVEHNPLYTPRELRHQFEDHEARFAIVWDKVYDVVDDFPQDVRPEQIVAVDMTEAFPWSKRVALRLPVAKARAARAKLTAKPRAKHPVSWASLVEGRRLPRRTPRPSVDDIALLQYTSGTTGSPKGAILTHGNLRANAMQGRAWVPGLREGEETFYGVLPLFHAYGMTLCLTFAMSIGARVVLFPTFDVSLVSDAAKKSPPTFLPAVPPIYDQLSRASAQGSIDLTSVRFAISGAMSLPVATVERWEEATGGLLVEGYGMTETSPVALGNPIGPSRRPGTVGVPFPSTEIRVVDPEDPSVDVEPGEPGELLIRGPQVFQGYWRRPGESADSLLEGGWVRSGDIVTVAPDGFVTIVDRLKELIITGGFNVSPTEVEETLQQHPDVADAAVVALPRRDGGEIVAAAVVLRPGATIDVTTLRDFCRTRLAAYKVPKRVFVVEDLPRSLIGKVLRREVRTRLLGEA
;
A
#
# COMPACT_ATOMS: atom_id res chain seq x y z
N MET A 1 5.53 -35.35 24.92
CA MET A 1 5.09 -35.29 23.52
C MET A 1 5.86 -34.13 22.94
N ALA A 2 6.74 -34.39 21.98
CA ALA A 2 7.44 -33.30 21.29
C ALA A 2 6.38 -32.45 20.59
N THR A 3 6.24 -31.19 20.98
CA THR A 3 5.41 -30.22 20.29
C THR A 3 6.03 -30.01 18.91
N SER A 4 5.43 -30.60 17.85
CA SER A 4 5.85 -30.35 16.49
C SER A 4 5.82 -28.84 16.27
N ASN A 5 6.89 -28.29 15.67
CA ASN A 5 6.97 -26.88 15.35
C ASN A 5 5.71 -26.49 14.53
N PRO A 6 4.89 -25.50 14.97
CA PRO A 6 3.65 -25.11 14.27
C PRO A 6 3.89 -24.78 12.79
N HIS A 7 5.11 -24.39 12.44
CA HIS A 7 5.50 -24.03 11.07
C HIS A 7 5.61 -25.23 10.16
N GLU A 8 6.04 -26.39 10.64
CA GLU A 8 6.13 -27.62 9.85
C GLU A 8 4.76 -28.26 9.60
N SER A 9 3.82 -28.10 10.53
CA SER A 9 2.50 -28.75 10.48
C SER A 9 1.40 -27.91 9.78
N LYS A 10 1.69 -26.66 9.37
CA LYS A 10 0.72 -25.71 8.78
C LYS A 10 -0.59 -25.66 9.57
N VAL A 11 -0.51 -25.61 10.91
CA VAL A 11 -1.68 -25.66 11.83
C VAL A 11 -2.72 -24.58 11.52
N TRP A 12 -2.32 -23.45 10.96
CA TRP A 12 -3.17 -22.32 10.59
C TRP A 12 -4.21 -22.65 9.51
N LEU A 13 -4.05 -23.74 8.76
CA LEU A 13 -5.03 -24.15 7.75
C LEU A 13 -6.42 -24.45 8.37
N ALA A 14 -6.46 -24.82 9.65
CA ALA A 14 -7.72 -25.01 10.37
C ALA A 14 -8.51 -23.70 10.57
N ALA A 15 -7.85 -22.55 10.51
CA ALA A 15 -8.49 -21.24 10.63
C ALA A 15 -9.04 -20.70 9.30
N TYR A 16 -8.70 -21.31 8.16
CA TYR A 16 -9.15 -20.85 6.84
C TYR A 16 -10.67 -20.87 6.75
N ALA A 17 -11.24 -19.87 6.09
CA ALA A 17 -12.65 -19.87 5.78
C ALA A 17 -13.01 -21.06 4.86
N PRO A 18 -14.22 -21.61 4.95
CA PRO A 18 -14.66 -22.72 4.09
C PRO A 18 -14.47 -22.39 2.59
N GLY A 19 -13.82 -23.30 1.88
CA GLY A 19 -13.54 -23.15 0.44
C GLY A 19 -12.23 -22.40 0.10
N VAL A 20 -11.51 -21.86 1.06
CA VAL A 20 -10.17 -21.31 0.84
C VAL A 20 -9.17 -22.48 0.70
N PRO A 21 -8.44 -22.62 -0.43
CA PRO A 21 -7.48 -23.68 -0.61
C PRO A 21 -6.20 -23.43 0.19
N SER A 22 -5.44 -24.47 0.49
CA SER A 22 -4.12 -24.35 1.12
C SER A 22 -3.07 -23.75 0.19
N GLU A 23 -3.25 -23.92 -1.12
CA GLU A 23 -2.31 -23.52 -2.16
C GLU A 23 -3.07 -22.93 -3.35
N ILE A 24 -2.42 -22.01 -4.07
CA ILE A 24 -2.89 -21.52 -5.37
C ILE A 24 -2.30 -22.38 -6.49
N ASP A 25 -2.93 -22.35 -7.65
CA ASP A 25 -2.39 -22.97 -8.86
C ASP A 25 -1.07 -22.31 -9.28
N GLU A 26 -0.29 -23.02 -10.11
CA GLU A 26 0.93 -22.47 -10.70
C GLU A 26 0.65 -21.21 -11.53
N VAL A 27 1.50 -20.21 -11.37
CA VAL A 27 1.37 -18.94 -12.10
C VAL A 27 1.96 -19.10 -13.50
N VAL A 28 1.12 -19.18 -14.49
CA VAL A 28 1.51 -19.29 -15.91
C VAL A 28 1.13 -18.09 -16.76
N GLU A 29 0.38 -17.14 -16.19
CA GLU A 29 -0.11 -15.93 -16.86
C GLU A 29 0.63 -14.70 -16.38
N THR A 30 0.97 -13.81 -17.32
CA THR A 30 1.47 -12.46 -16.99
C THR A 30 0.32 -11.51 -16.63
N LEU A 31 0.63 -10.31 -16.10
CA LEU A 31 -0.39 -9.29 -15.86
C LEU A 31 -1.07 -8.79 -17.14
N PRO A 32 -0.36 -8.61 -18.28
CA PRO A 32 -1.01 -8.37 -19.59
C PRO A 32 -1.96 -9.48 -20.04
N ASP A 33 -1.62 -10.77 -19.80
CA ASP A 33 -2.50 -11.87 -20.14
C ASP A 33 -3.76 -11.88 -19.26
N MET A 34 -3.58 -11.64 -17.96
CA MET A 34 -4.66 -11.51 -16.98
C MET A 34 -5.67 -10.43 -17.38
N ILE A 35 -5.21 -9.21 -17.70
CA ILE A 35 -6.13 -8.12 -18.08
C ILE A 35 -6.80 -8.40 -19.42
N GLU A 36 -6.12 -9.03 -20.38
CA GLU A 36 -6.72 -9.45 -21.65
C GLU A 36 -7.81 -10.51 -21.45
N ALA A 37 -7.59 -11.47 -20.55
CA ALA A 37 -8.59 -12.46 -20.16
C ALA A 37 -9.83 -11.79 -19.56
N SER A 38 -9.64 -10.82 -18.65
CA SER A 38 -10.72 -10.03 -18.05
C SER A 38 -11.48 -9.21 -19.10
N VAL A 39 -10.78 -8.57 -20.04
CA VAL A 39 -11.38 -7.83 -21.18
C VAL A 39 -12.23 -8.76 -22.05
N LYS A 40 -11.76 -9.97 -22.31
CA LYS A 40 -12.47 -10.98 -23.12
C LYS A 40 -13.73 -11.45 -22.40
N THR A 41 -13.64 -11.74 -21.10
CA THR A 41 -14.74 -12.31 -20.31
C THR A 41 -15.79 -11.24 -19.94
N HIS A 42 -15.34 -10.06 -19.50
CA HIS A 42 -16.19 -9.01 -18.93
C HIS A 42 -16.32 -7.77 -19.82
N GLY A 43 -16.07 -7.88 -21.12
CA GLY A 43 -15.92 -6.73 -22.03
C GLY A 43 -16.97 -5.64 -21.96
N LYS A 44 -18.24 -5.95 -21.65
CA LYS A 44 -19.33 -4.96 -21.50
C LYS A 44 -19.48 -4.43 -20.09
N ALA A 45 -18.89 -5.11 -19.10
CA ALA A 45 -18.98 -4.68 -17.70
C ALA A 45 -18.15 -3.42 -17.45
N PRO A 46 -18.56 -2.57 -16.49
CA PRO A 46 -17.74 -1.45 -16.04
C PRO A 46 -16.43 -1.94 -15.46
N ALA A 47 -15.31 -1.40 -15.93
CA ALA A 47 -13.98 -1.64 -15.37
C ALA A 47 -13.56 -0.51 -14.43
N LEU A 48 -13.68 0.74 -14.90
CA LEU A 48 -13.28 1.92 -14.14
C LEU A 48 -14.44 2.90 -14.05
N GLU A 49 -14.56 3.58 -12.92
CA GLU A 49 -15.40 4.75 -12.76
C GLU A 49 -14.61 5.90 -12.16
N PHE A 50 -14.72 7.08 -12.77
CA PHE A 50 -14.00 8.27 -12.33
C PHE A 50 -14.91 9.49 -12.40
N PHE A 51 -15.29 10.04 -11.25
CA PHE A 51 -16.26 11.15 -11.14
C PHE A 51 -17.58 10.93 -11.88
N GLY A 52 -17.97 9.66 -12.08
CA GLY A 52 -19.19 9.25 -12.79
C GLY A 52 -18.98 9.00 -14.29
N ALA A 53 -17.79 9.17 -14.84
CA ALA A 53 -17.45 8.61 -16.16
C ALA A 53 -17.11 7.13 -16.00
N VAL A 54 -17.71 6.29 -16.82
CA VAL A 54 -17.54 4.83 -16.78
C VAL A 54 -16.76 4.39 -18.00
N THR A 55 -15.70 3.60 -17.78
CA THR A 55 -14.94 2.91 -18.83
C THR A 55 -15.25 1.42 -18.74
N SER A 56 -15.72 0.80 -19.82
CA SER A 56 -15.93 -0.66 -19.87
C SER A 56 -14.60 -1.42 -19.97
N TYR A 57 -14.59 -2.71 -19.65
CA TYR A 57 -13.40 -3.56 -19.86
C TYR A 57 -12.94 -3.55 -21.32
N ARG A 58 -13.87 -3.54 -22.28
CA ARG A 58 -13.56 -3.43 -23.71
C ARG A 58 -12.83 -2.13 -24.03
N ASP A 59 -13.34 -1.01 -23.52
CA ASP A 59 -12.75 0.31 -23.78
C ASP A 59 -11.41 0.44 -23.07
N LEU A 60 -11.28 -0.13 -21.85
CA LEU A 60 -10.01 -0.22 -21.14
C LEU A 60 -8.96 -0.99 -21.95
N GLY A 61 -9.32 -2.18 -22.47
CA GLY A 61 -8.43 -2.98 -23.32
C GLY A 61 -8.03 -2.24 -24.60
N ASP A 62 -8.96 -1.50 -25.25
CA ASP A 62 -8.64 -0.67 -26.42
C ASP A 62 -7.66 0.44 -26.07
N GLN A 63 -7.86 1.14 -24.95
CA GLN A 63 -6.97 2.21 -24.48
C GLN A 63 -5.58 1.68 -24.12
N ILE A 64 -5.49 0.50 -23.47
CA ILE A 64 -4.20 -0.14 -23.14
C ILE A 64 -3.41 -0.42 -24.43
N GLU A 65 -4.04 -1.04 -25.44
CA GLU A 65 -3.34 -1.37 -26.69
C GLU A 65 -2.92 -0.13 -27.49
N ARG A 66 -3.72 0.96 -27.45
CA ARG A 66 -3.36 2.25 -28.07
C ARG A 66 -2.23 2.94 -27.32
N ALA A 67 -2.28 2.95 -25.99
CA ALA A 67 -1.22 3.54 -25.17
C ALA A 67 0.10 2.77 -25.36
N ALA A 68 0.05 1.43 -25.41
CA ALA A 68 1.22 0.60 -25.66
C ALA A 68 1.84 0.89 -27.06
N GLU A 69 1.00 1.05 -28.08
CA GLU A 69 1.49 1.45 -29.41
C GLU A 69 2.11 2.85 -29.39
N GLY A 70 1.47 3.80 -28.70
CA GLY A 70 2.01 5.14 -28.53
C GLY A 70 3.37 5.15 -27.84
N LEU A 71 3.55 4.36 -26.78
CA LEU A 71 4.83 4.19 -26.08
C LEU A 71 5.89 3.54 -27.00
N CYS A 72 5.49 2.52 -27.77
CA CYS A 72 6.38 1.89 -28.76
C CYS A 72 6.85 2.91 -29.82
N ARG A 73 5.98 3.81 -30.30
CA ARG A 73 6.38 4.92 -31.21
C ARG A 73 7.34 5.92 -30.57
N LEU A 74 7.26 6.13 -29.25
CA LEU A 74 8.22 6.95 -28.51
C LEU A 74 9.55 6.23 -28.28
N GLY A 75 9.66 4.93 -28.63
CA GLY A 75 10.89 4.15 -28.52
C GLY A 75 10.98 3.26 -27.28
N VAL A 76 9.89 3.06 -26.54
CA VAL A 76 9.86 2.11 -25.41
C VAL A 76 9.98 0.68 -25.92
N VAL A 77 10.92 -0.06 -25.37
CA VAL A 77 11.16 -1.49 -25.66
C VAL A 77 11.12 -2.32 -24.35
N ALA A 78 11.10 -3.66 -24.52
CA ALA A 78 11.15 -4.56 -23.36
C ALA A 78 12.40 -4.30 -22.50
N GLY A 79 12.21 -4.31 -21.18
CA GLY A 79 13.26 -4.02 -20.18
C GLY A 79 13.51 -2.52 -19.91
N ASP A 80 12.95 -1.60 -20.69
CA ASP A 80 12.99 -0.17 -20.36
C ASP A 80 12.22 0.11 -19.07
N ARG A 81 12.76 0.99 -18.21
CA ARG A 81 12.04 1.52 -17.06
C ARG A 81 11.21 2.71 -17.51
N VAL A 82 9.92 2.70 -17.15
CA VAL A 82 8.97 3.78 -17.40
C VAL A 82 8.42 4.28 -16.06
N ALA A 83 8.77 5.50 -15.69
CA ALA A 83 8.32 6.11 -14.45
C ALA A 83 6.86 6.55 -14.57
N LEU A 84 6.01 6.12 -13.63
CA LEU A 84 4.64 6.59 -13.49
C LEU A 84 4.55 7.51 -12.27
N ILE A 85 4.16 8.77 -12.48
CA ILE A 85 4.00 9.77 -11.41
C ILE A 85 2.58 10.32 -11.49
N LEU A 86 1.62 9.48 -11.12
CA LEU A 86 0.20 9.73 -11.35
C LEU A 86 -0.64 9.55 -10.07
N PRO A 87 -1.66 10.40 -9.86
CA PRO A 87 -2.68 10.10 -8.88
C PRO A 87 -3.61 8.98 -9.38
N ASN A 88 -4.52 8.52 -8.54
CA ASN A 88 -5.54 7.55 -8.96
C ASN A 88 -6.44 8.15 -10.03
N CYS A 89 -6.26 7.74 -11.26
CA CYS A 89 -7.06 8.15 -12.42
C CYS A 89 -7.08 7.04 -13.49
N PRO A 90 -8.02 7.05 -14.44
CA PRO A 90 -8.07 6.04 -15.50
C PRO A 90 -6.78 5.93 -16.32
N GLN A 91 -6.12 7.06 -16.55
CA GLN A 91 -4.85 7.09 -17.30
C GLN A 91 -3.74 6.34 -16.58
N HIS A 92 -3.72 6.33 -15.23
CA HIS A 92 -2.77 5.54 -14.44
C HIS A 92 -2.95 4.04 -14.71
N VAL A 93 -4.19 3.55 -14.63
CA VAL A 93 -4.51 2.14 -14.91
C VAL A 93 -4.11 1.75 -16.33
N VAL A 94 -4.44 2.57 -17.31
CA VAL A 94 -4.08 2.33 -18.72
C VAL A 94 -2.57 2.34 -18.91
N ALA A 95 -1.86 3.31 -18.32
CA ALA A 95 -0.39 3.44 -18.41
C ALA A 95 0.31 2.23 -17.81
N PHE A 96 -0.11 1.79 -16.61
CA PHE A 96 0.43 0.61 -15.94
C PHE A 96 0.40 -0.62 -16.86
N TYR A 97 -0.76 -0.96 -17.39
CA TYR A 97 -0.89 -2.13 -18.26
C TYR A 97 -0.26 -1.93 -19.64
N ALA A 98 -0.24 -0.71 -20.18
CA ALA A 98 0.40 -0.43 -21.46
C ALA A 98 1.92 -0.60 -21.42
N VAL A 99 2.57 -0.18 -20.35
CA VAL A 99 4.00 -0.39 -20.10
C VAL A 99 4.28 -1.90 -19.99
N LEU A 100 3.53 -2.59 -19.15
CA LEU A 100 3.68 -4.04 -18.96
C LEU A 100 3.44 -4.83 -20.26
N ARG A 101 2.49 -4.39 -21.12
CA ARG A 101 2.18 -5.03 -22.39
C ARG A 101 3.38 -5.05 -23.35
N LEU A 102 4.29 -4.10 -23.23
CA LEU A 102 5.54 -4.02 -24.01
C LEU A 102 6.69 -4.82 -23.40
N GLY A 103 6.50 -5.44 -22.24
CA GLY A 103 7.59 -6.05 -21.47
C GLY A 103 8.53 -5.01 -20.86
N ALA A 104 8.09 -3.76 -20.77
CA ALA A 104 8.79 -2.70 -20.07
C ALA A 104 8.44 -2.71 -18.57
N ILE A 105 9.30 -2.13 -17.77
CA ILE A 105 9.25 -2.15 -16.31
C ILE A 105 8.56 -0.88 -15.83
N VAL A 106 7.47 -1.02 -15.09
CA VAL A 106 6.85 0.10 -14.39
C VAL A 106 7.71 0.54 -13.21
N VAL A 107 7.87 1.84 -13.00
CA VAL A 107 8.45 2.41 -11.78
C VAL A 107 7.46 3.37 -11.17
N GLU A 108 6.84 2.97 -10.07
CA GLU A 108 5.79 3.75 -9.42
C GLU A 108 6.36 4.83 -8.50
N HIS A 109 5.81 6.03 -8.61
CA HIS A 109 6.20 7.18 -7.80
C HIS A 109 5.00 7.89 -7.20
N ASN A 110 5.19 8.39 -5.99
CA ASN A 110 4.23 9.29 -5.37
C ASN A 110 4.28 10.68 -6.04
N PRO A 111 3.16 11.17 -6.63
CA PRO A 111 3.12 12.47 -7.29
C PRO A 111 3.26 13.66 -6.31
N LEU A 112 3.28 13.41 -5.01
CA LEU A 112 3.46 14.43 -3.97
C LEU A 112 4.89 14.47 -3.42
N TYR A 113 5.81 13.65 -3.93
CA TYR A 113 7.21 13.72 -3.54
C TYR A 113 7.82 15.07 -3.91
N THR A 114 8.74 15.53 -3.07
CA THR A 114 9.54 16.72 -3.36
C THR A 114 10.44 16.48 -4.61
N PRO A 115 10.87 17.55 -5.29
CA PRO A 115 11.80 17.43 -6.41
C PRO A 115 13.07 16.63 -6.05
N ARG A 116 13.56 16.77 -4.81
CA ARG A 116 14.75 16.06 -4.33
C ARG A 116 14.51 14.56 -4.21
N GLU A 117 13.36 14.14 -3.66
CA GLU A 117 12.99 12.72 -3.51
C GLU A 117 12.80 12.05 -4.86
N LEU A 118 12.07 12.70 -5.76
CA LEU A 118 11.88 12.19 -7.12
C LEU A 118 13.22 12.07 -7.84
N ARG A 119 14.05 13.12 -7.82
CA ARG A 119 15.35 13.11 -8.47
C ARG A 119 16.22 11.95 -7.98
N HIS A 120 16.30 11.72 -6.67
CA HIS A 120 17.08 10.63 -6.10
C HIS A 120 16.64 9.25 -6.63
N GLN A 121 15.33 9.03 -6.79
CA GLN A 121 14.82 7.78 -7.35
C GLN A 121 15.14 7.68 -8.86
N PHE A 122 15.05 8.78 -9.61
CA PHE A 122 15.43 8.82 -11.03
C PHE A 122 16.91 8.53 -11.25
N GLU A 123 17.79 9.02 -10.37
CA GLU A 123 19.23 8.69 -10.35
C GLU A 123 19.49 7.19 -10.14
N ASP A 124 18.63 6.49 -9.38
CA ASP A 124 18.78 5.06 -9.08
C ASP A 124 18.22 4.16 -10.20
N HIS A 125 17.01 4.43 -10.69
CA HIS A 125 16.37 3.56 -11.69
C HIS A 125 16.68 3.97 -13.14
N GLU A 126 17.16 5.17 -13.40
CA GLU A 126 17.55 5.67 -14.73
C GLU A 126 16.46 5.47 -15.80
N ALA A 127 15.19 5.78 -15.47
CA ALA A 127 14.10 5.67 -16.43
C ALA A 127 14.24 6.70 -17.56
N ARG A 128 14.29 6.21 -18.81
CA ARG A 128 14.35 7.05 -20.01
C ARG A 128 13.00 7.63 -20.40
N PHE A 129 11.92 7.07 -19.87
CA PHE A 129 10.54 7.45 -20.17
C PHE A 129 9.79 7.74 -18.89
N ALA A 130 8.94 8.77 -18.90
CA ALA A 130 8.08 9.11 -17.78
C ALA A 130 6.68 9.47 -18.26
N ILE A 131 5.65 9.01 -17.52
CA ILE A 131 4.25 9.39 -17.69
C ILE A 131 3.85 10.09 -16.41
N VAL A 132 3.62 11.39 -16.47
CA VAL A 132 3.52 12.23 -15.30
C VAL A 132 2.22 13.03 -15.27
N TRP A 133 1.66 13.20 -14.10
CA TRP A 133 0.63 14.19 -13.89
C TRP A 133 1.15 15.57 -14.33
N ASP A 134 0.39 16.30 -15.12
CA ASP A 134 0.80 17.59 -15.69
C ASP A 134 1.28 18.62 -14.65
N LYS A 135 0.80 18.51 -13.40
CA LYS A 135 1.28 19.34 -12.28
C LYS A 135 2.69 19.02 -11.81
N VAL A 136 3.19 17.83 -12.10
CA VAL A 136 4.55 17.38 -11.75
C VAL A 136 5.49 17.44 -12.96
N TYR A 137 4.94 17.70 -14.14
CA TYR A 137 5.71 17.72 -15.40
C TYR A 137 6.96 18.59 -15.31
N ASP A 138 6.80 19.84 -14.90
CA ASP A 138 7.90 20.81 -14.86
C ASP A 138 8.99 20.43 -13.85
N VAL A 139 8.63 19.71 -12.78
CA VAL A 139 9.59 19.18 -11.79
C VAL A 139 10.51 18.15 -12.44
N VAL A 140 9.96 17.24 -13.25
CA VAL A 140 10.73 16.19 -13.94
C VAL A 140 11.49 16.75 -15.13
N ASP A 141 10.91 17.74 -15.84
CA ASP A 141 11.51 18.41 -16.99
C ASP A 141 12.74 19.26 -16.57
N ASP A 142 12.74 19.78 -15.34
CA ASP A 142 13.85 20.57 -14.76
C ASP A 142 15.00 19.71 -14.19
N PHE A 143 14.92 18.38 -14.24
CA PHE A 143 16.03 17.54 -13.80
C PHE A 143 17.31 17.80 -14.63
N PRO A 144 18.50 17.62 -14.04
CA PRO A 144 19.75 17.66 -14.78
C PRO A 144 19.70 16.70 -15.98
N GLN A 145 20.42 17.05 -17.06
CA GLN A 145 20.36 16.34 -18.35
C GLN A 145 20.69 14.84 -18.24
N ASP A 146 21.53 14.45 -17.29
CA ASP A 146 21.92 13.07 -17.01
C ASP A 146 20.88 12.25 -16.23
N VAL A 147 19.89 12.93 -15.63
CA VAL A 147 18.80 12.31 -14.85
C VAL A 147 17.45 12.45 -15.54
N ARG A 148 17.29 13.50 -16.36
CA ARG A 148 16.05 13.83 -17.02
C ARG A 148 15.66 12.74 -18.04
N PRO A 149 14.39 12.24 -18.00
CA PRO A 149 13.91 11.30 -19.03
C PRO A 149 14.00 11.88 -20.44
N GLU A 150 14.29 11.03 -21.42
CA GLU A 150 14.31 11.41 -22.84
C GLU A 150 12.93 11.83 -23.34
N GLN A 151 11.89 11.16 -22.86
CA GLN A 151 10.49 11.42 -23.21
C GLN A 151 9.63 11.54 -21.96
N ILE A 152 8.86 12.61 -21.87
CA ILE A 152 7.93 12.86 -20.78
C ILE A 152 6.53 13.06 -21.37
N VAL A 153 5.60 12.21 -20.97
CA VAL A 153 4.18 12.28 -21.35
C VAL A 153 3.41 13.00 -20.25
N ALA A 154 2.77 14.11 -20.60
CA ALA A 154 1.93 14.88 -19.67
C ALA A 154 0.50 14.34 -19.64
N VAL A 155 -0.04 14.08 -18.43
CA VAL A 155 -1.38 13.59 -18.20
C VAL A 155 -2.24 14.66 -17.53
N ASP A 156 -3.24 15.16 -18.24
CA ASP A 156 -4.36 15.92 -17.65
C ASP A 156 -5.44 14.92 -17.23
N MET A 157 -5.53 14.62 -15.93
CA MET A 157 -6.54 13.67 -15.42
C MET A 157 -7.98 14.12 -15.68
N THR A 158 -8.21 15.43 -15.92
CA THR A 158 -9.56 15.96 -16.17
C THR A 158 -10.11 15.54 -17.53
N GLU A 159 -9.26 15.07 -18.45
CA GLU A 159 -9.69 14.49 -19.72
C GLU A 159 -10.55 13.23 -19.53
N ALA A 160 -10.37 12.51 -18.42
CA ALA A 160 -11.18 11.34 -18.05
C ALA A 160 -12.51 11.70 -17.35
N PHE A 161 -12.81 12.99 -17.12
CA PHE A 161 -14.06 13.40 -16.51
C PHE A 161 -15.24 13.32 -17.51
N PRO A 162 -16.50 13.17 -17.01
CA PRO A 162 -17.68 13.37 -17.84
C PRO A 162 -17.64 14.72 -18.53
N TRP A 163 -18.14 14.80 -19.78
CA TRP A 163 -18.08 16.03 -20.57
C TRP A 163 -18.69 17.25 -19.85
N SER A 164 -19.78 17.04 -19.11
CA SER A 164 -20.44 18.11 -18.33
C SER A 164 -19.53 18.69 -17.25
N LYS A 165 -18.78 17.85 -16.53
CA LYS A 165 -17.81 18.28 -15.52
C LYS A 165 -16.60 18.96 -16.17
N ARG A 166 -16.14 18.47 -17.33
CA ARG A 166 -15.07 19.14 -18.11
C ARG A 166 -15.45 20.55 -18.52
N VAL A 167 -16.69 20.74 -19.00
CA VAL A 167 -17.22 22.07 -19.33
C VAL A 167 -17.32 22.94 -18.07
N ALA A 168 -17.86 22.40 -16.97
CA ALA A 168 -18.00 23.13 -15.71
C ALA A 168 -16.64 23.64 -15.17
N LEU A 169 -15.56 22.84 -15.28
CA LEU A 169 -14.22 23.25 -14.90
C LEU A 169 -13.64 24.39 -15.76
N ARG A 170 -14.15 24.58 -17.00
CA ARG A 170 -13.73 25.65 -17.91
C ARG A 170 -14.47 26.96 -17.75
N LEU A 171 -15.52 26.99 -16.92
CA LEU A 171 -16.26 28.22 -16.66
C LEU A 171 -15.35 29.32 -16.09
N PRO A 172 -15.55 30.60 -16.47
CA PRO A 172 -14.69 31.71 -16.04
C PRO A 172 -15.02 32.22 -14.64
N VAL A 173 -15.40 31.31 -13.71
CA VAL A 173 -15.74 31.63 -12.32
C VAL A 173 -14.60 31.20 -11.36
N ALA A 174 -14.44 31.93 -10.25
CA ALA A 174 -13.35 31.68 -9.29
C ALA A 174 -13.33 30.23 -8.77
N LYS A 175 -14.50 29.66 -8.45
CA LYS A 175 -14.65 28.28 -7.96
C LYS A 175 -14.14 27.25 -8.99
N ALA A 176 -14.50 27.42 -10.28
CA ALA A 176 -14.04 26.51 -11.33
C ALA A 176 -12.54 26.62 -11.57
N ARG A 177 -11.97 27.85 -11.54
CA ARG A 177 -10.51 28.06 -11.64
C ARG A 177 -9.77 27.41 -10.49
N ALA A 178 -10.23 27.57 -9.26
CA ALA A 178 -9.63 26.96 -8.07
C ALA A 178 -9.71 25.42 -8.12
N ALA A 179 -10.85 24.85 -8.51
CA ALA A 179 -11.01 23.41 -8.67
C ALA A 179 -10.09 22.86 -9.77
N ARG A 180 -10.00 23.55 -10.93
CA ARG A 180 -9.10 23.16 -12.03
C ARG A 180 -7.64 23.19 -11.60
N ALA A 181 -7.20 24.24 -10.90
CA ALA A 181 -5.82 24.39 -10.44
C ALA A 181 -5.38 23.28 -9.46
N LYS A 182 -6.33 22.63 -8.77
CA LYS A 182 -6.06 21.45 -7.95
C LYS A 182 -5.81 20.18 -8.79
N LEU A 183 -6.41 20.08 -9.97
CA LEU A 183 -6.49 18.85 -10.76
C LEU A 183 -5.56 18.82 -11.96
N THR A 184 -5.19 19.97 -12.53
CA THR A 184 -4.37 20.06 -13.74
C THR A 184 -3.56 21.36 -13.75
N ALA A 185 -2.44 21.35 -14.48
CA ALA A 185 -1.61 22.50 -14.75
C ALA A 185 -1.18 22.51 -16.23
N LYS A 186 -0.73 23.64 -16.72
CA LYS A 186 -0.17 23.72 -18.07
C LYS A 186 1.37 23.60 -17.97
N PRO A 187 1.98 22.55 -18.55
CA PRO A 187 3.44 22.44 -18.64
C PRO A 187 4.07 23.68 -19.29
N ARG A 188 5.28 24.06 -18.85
CA ARG A 188 6.05 25.15 -19.45
C ARG A 188 6.64 24.80 -20.80
N ALA A 189 6.86 23.50 -21.06
CA ALA A 189 7.36 23.02 -22.35
C ALA A 189 6.46 23.49 -23.50
N LYS A 190 7.09 23.92 -24.61
CA LYS A 190 6.33 24.43 -25.77
C LYS A 190 5.45 23.37 -26.44
N HIS A 191 5.92 22.13 -26.49
CA HIS A 191 5.27 21.00 -27.17
C HIS A 191 5.42 19.72 -26.31
N PRO A 192 4.80 19.64 -25.13
CA PRO A 192 4.83 18.42 -24.35
C PRO A 192 4.09 17.31 -25.08
N VAL A 193 4.58 16.07 -25.02
CA VAL A 193 3.80 14.93 -25.46
C VAL A 193 2.61 14.79 -24.52
N SER A 194 1.40 14.95 -25.05
CA SER A 194 0.19 14.81 -24.23
C SER A 194 -0.29 13.35 -24.19
N TRP A 195 -0.96 12.97 -23.11
CA TRP A 195 -1.63 11.67 -23.03
C TRP A 195 -2.60 11.45 -24.19
N ALA A 196 -3.40 12.46 -24.53
CA ALA A 196 -4.34 12.38 -25.65
C ALA A 196 -3.63 12.02 -26.98
N SER A 197 -2.50 12.67 -27.27
CA SER A 197 -1.71 12.37 -28.49
C SER A 197 -1.06 10.98 -28.45
N LEU A 198 -0.72 10.48 -27.25
CA LEU A 198 -0.16 9.14 -27.07
C LEU A 198 -1.17 8.07 -27.48
N VAL A 199 -2.44 8.20 -27.06
CA VAL A 199 -3.51 7.19 -27.24
C VAL A 199 -4.31 7.38 -28.53
N GLU A 200 -4.03 8.41 -29.32
CA GLU A 200 -4.76 8.71 -30.57
C GLU A 200 -4.44 7.72 -31.70
N GLY A 201 -3.36 6.95 -31.56
CA GLY A 201 -2.86 6.03 -32.58
C GLY A 201 -3.69 4.76 -32.79
N ARG A 202 -3.09 3.81 -33.49
CA ARG A 202 -3.66 2.46 -33.72
C ARG A 202 -3.45 1.60 -32.46
N ARG A 203 -4.06 0.44 -32.46
CA ARG A 203 -3.73 -0.62 -31.47
C ARG A 203 -2.35 -1.20 -31.78
N LEU A 204 -1.69 -1.68 -30.74
CA LEU A 204 -0.43 -2.39 -30.86
C LEU A 204 -0.58 -3.61 -31.80
N PRO A 205 0.35 -3.87 -32.69
CA PRO A 205 0.30 -5.06 -33.56
C PRO A 205 0.24 -6.35 -32.74
N ARG A 206 -0.65 -7.27 -33.11
CA ARG A 206 -0.83 -8.54 -32.39
C ARG A 206 0.43 -9.41 -32.27
N ARG A 207 1.40 -9.21 -33.17
CA ARG A 207 2.69 -9.94 -33.20
C ARG A 207 3.76 -9.34 -32.29
N THR A 208 3.47 -8.24 -31.60
CA THR A 208 4.41 -7.65 -30.64
C THR A 208 4.70 -8.67 -29.54
N PRO A 209 5.98 -8.94 -29.23
CA PRO A 209 6.37 -9.87 -28.17
C PRO A 209 5.68 -9.54 -26.85
N ARG A 210 5.49 -10.57 -26.03
CA ARG A 210 4.91 -10.46 -24.69
C ARG A 210 5.97 -10.80 -23.65
N PRO A 211 5.87 -10.24 -22.44
CA PRO A 211 6.72 -10.65 -21.33
C PRO A 211 6.42 -12.09 -20.89
N SER A 212 7.35 -12.69 -20.17
CA SER A 212 7.19 -13.94 -19.42
C SER A 212 6.82 -13.66 -17.96
N VAL A 213 6.43 -14.68 -17.21
CA VAL A 213 6.11 -14.57 -15.78
C VAL A 213 7.33 -14.18 -14.93
N ASP A 214 8.53 -14.53 -15.38
CA ASP A 214 9.80 -14.24 -14.69
C ASP A 214 10.36 -12.86 -15.02
N ASP A 215 9.82 -12.16 -16.04
CA ASP A 215 10.26 -10.83 -16.38
C ASP A 215 9.88 -9.82 -15.28
N ILE A 216 10.75 -8.84 -15.07
CA ILE A 216 10.51 -7.77 -14.10
C ILE A 216 9.32 -6.92 -14.60
N ALA A 217 8.27 -6.87 -13.80
CA ALA A 217 7.10 -6.04 -14.08
C ALA A 217 7.20 -4.66 -13.44
N LEU A 218 7.73 -4.60 -12.22
CA LEU A 218 7.64 -3.40 -11.37
C LEU A 218 8.91 -3.22 -10.53
N LEU A 219 9.36 -1.97 -10.44
CA LEU A 219 10.21 -1.49 -9.35
C LEU A 219 9.35 -0.66 -8.41
N GLN A 220 9.15 -1.16 -7.20
CA GLN A 220 8.38 -0.49 -6.17
C GLN A 220 9.30 0.07 -5.10
N TYR A 221 9.40 1.41 -5.00
CA TYR A 221 10.27 2.03 -4.01
C TYR A 221 9.67 1.95 -2.61
N THR A 222 10.49 1.45 -1.67
CA THR A 222 10.16 1.40 -0.24
C THR A 222 10.80 2.58 0.47
N SER A 223 10.14 3.09 1.51
CA SER A 223 10.68 4.18 2.33
C SER A 223 11.87 3.77 3.22
N GLY A 224 12.31 2.52 3.14
CA GLY A 224 13.45 1.93 3.85
C GLY A 224 13.71 2.47 5.26
N THR A 225 13.74 1.61 6.26
CA THR A 225 14.10 2.01 7.64
C THR A 225 15.56 2.50 7.76
N THR A 226 16.39 2.28 6.73
CA THR A 226 17.83 2.63 6.68
C THR A 226 18.12 3.99 6.03
N GLY A 227 17.12 4.71 5.52
CA GLY A 227 17.27 6.10 5.10
C GLY A 227 17.22 6.39 3.62
N SER A 228 17.66 5.52 2.73
CA SER A 228 17.56 5.69 1.27
C SER A 228 16.46 4.77 0.72
N PRO A 229 15.51 5.28 -0.09
CA PRO A 229 14.50 4.44 -0.74
C PRO A 229 15.18 3.38 -1.63
N LYS A 230 14.62 2.16 -1.63
CA LYS A 230 15.11 1.02 -2.42
C LYS A 230 14.02 0.53 -3.34
N GLY A 231 14.35 0.27 -4.60
CA GLY A 231 13.43 -0.32 -5.56
C GLY A 231 13.33 -1.84 -5.38
N ALA A 232 12.25 -2.34 -4.80
CA ALA A 232 11.97 -3.78 -4.76
C ALA A 232 11.62 -4.29 -6.16
N ILE A 233 12.27 -5.37 -6.60
CA ILE A 233 12.08 -5.99 -7.90
C ILE A 233 10.94 -6.99 -7.81
N LEU A 234 9.83 -6.71 -8.49
CA LEU A 234 8.66 -7.58 -8.56
C LEU A 234 8.44 -8.07 -9.99
N THR A 235 8.34 -9.39 -10.17
CA THR A 235 8.07 -10.00 -11.47
C THR A 235 6.57 -10.03 -11.76
N HIS A 236 6.21 -10.31 -13.03
CA HIS A 236 4.81 -10.61 -13.38
C HIS A 236 4.27 -11.77 -12.54
N GLY A 237 5.08 -12.79 -12.31
CA GLY A 237 4.74 -13.95 -11.48
C GLY A 237 4.43 -13.58 -10.03
N ASN A 238 5.27 -12.77 -9.39
CA ASN A 238 5.05 -12.34 -8.00
C ASN A 238 3.71 -11.60 -7.84
N LEU A 239 3.45 -10.61 -8.69
CA LEU A 239 2.24 -9.80 -8.65
C LEU A 239 0.99 -10.62 -9.00
N ARG A 240 1.12 -11.53 -9.98
CA ARG A 240 0.02 -12.40 -10.37
C ARG A 240 -0.31 -13.41 -9.27
N ALA A 241 0.70 -14.01 -8.63
CA ALA A 241 0.53 -14.91 -7.49
C ALA A 241 -0.28 -14.22 -6.38
N ASN A 242 0.09 -12.98 -6.02
CA ASN A 242 -0.61 -12.27 -4.96
C ASN A 242 -2.05 -11.92 -5.31
N ALA A 243 -2.34 -11.62 -6.58
CA ALA A 243 -3.72 -11.46 -7.06
C ALA A 243 -4.53 -12.77 -6.97
N MET A 244 -3.92 -13.92 -7.29
CA MET A 244 -4.54 -15.25 -7.15
C MET A 244 -4.78 -15.60 -5.68
N GLN A 245 -3.82 -15.32 -4.80
CA GLN A 245 -3.96 -15.48 -3.36
C GLN A 245 -5.12 -14.64 -2.81
N GLY A 246 -5.23 -13.36 -3.23
CA GLY A 246 -6.34 -12.49 -2.86
C GLY A 246 -7.71 -13.04 -3.30
N ARG A 247 -7.79 -13.56 -4.54
CA ARG A 247 -9.01 -14.21 -5.06
C ARG A 247 -9.37 -15.47 -4.25
N ALA A 248 -8.40 -16.30 -3.93
CA ALA A 248 -8.59 -17.53 -3.16
C ALA A 248 -8.98 -17.25 -1.70
N TRP A 249 -8.46 -16.14 -1.13
CA TRP A 249 -8.67 -15.76 0.26
C TRP A 249 -10.07 -15.26 0.57
N VAL A 250 -10.77 -14.65 -0.40
CA VAL A 250 -12.05 -14.00 -0.18
C VAL A 250 -13.20 -14.89 -0.60
N PRO A 251 -13.91 -15.58 0.31
CA PRO A 251 -15.01 -16.46 -0.04
C PRO A 251 -16.22 -15.66 -0.52
N GLY A 252 -16.94 -16.22 -1.50
CA GLY A 252 -18.19 -15.62 -1.99
C GLY A 252 -18.00 -14.37 -2.86
N LEU A 253 -16.82 -14.16 -3.45
CA LEU A 253 -16.60 -13.17 -4.50
C LEU A 253 -17.50 -13.46 -5.71
N ARG A 254 -18.09 -12.39 -6.27
CA ARG A 254 -18.91 -12.43 -7.48
C ARG A 254 -18.14 -11.79 -8.63
N GLU A 255 -17.53 -12.63 -9.47
CA GLU A 255 -16.75 -12.15 -10.61
C GLU A 255 -17.61 -11.31 -11.57
N GLY A 256 -17.08 -10.17 -11.99
CA GLY A 256 -17.79 -9.22 -12.85
C GLY A 256 -18.84 -8.33 -12.14
N GLU A 257 -19.14 -8.58 -10.86
CA GLU A 257 -20.18 -7.88 -10.10
C GLU A 257 -19.65 -7.00 -8.96
N GLU A 258 -18.41 -7.23 -8.51
CA GLU A 258 -17.86 -6.48 -7.37
C GLU A 258 -17.53 -5.03 -7.74
N THR A 259 -17.71 -4.15 -6.78
CA THR A 259 -17.35 -2.73 -6.88
C THR A 259 -16.33 -2.39 -5.80
N PHE A 260 -15.08 -2.18 -6.24
CA PHE A 260 -13.96 -1.76 -5.40
C PHE A 260 -13.86 -0.25 -5.33
N TYR A 261 -13.60 0.26 -4.14
CA TYR A 261 -13.28 1.68 -3.96
C TYR A 261 -11.77 1.89 -3.88
N GLY A 262 -11.19 2.48 -4.92
CA GLY A 262 -9.77 2.81 -5.02
C GLY A 262 -9.45 4.09 -4.24
N VAL A 263 -9.62 4.04 -2.90
CA VAL A 263 -9.30 5.15 -1.99
C VAL A 263 -7.83 5.17 -1.59
N LEU A 264 -7.14 4.04 -1.77
CA LEU A 264 -5.70 3.91 -1.54
C LEU A 264 -4.91 4.33 -2.78
N PRO A 265 -3.71 4.91 -2.62
CA PRO A 265 -2.87 5.28 -3.76
C PRO A 265 -2.48 4.06 -4.61
N LEU A 266 -2.71 4.12 -5.93
CA LEU A 266 -2.31 3.06 -6.86
C LEU A 266 -0.79 2.92 -7.00
N PHE A 267 -0.04 4.01 -6.78
CA PHE A 267 1.42 3.99 -6.76
C PHE A 267 2.02 3.33 -5.51
N HIS A 268 1.20 2.89 -4.57
CA HIS A 268 1.63 2.12 -3.39
C HIS A 268 1.22 0.66 -3.55
N ALA A 269 2.10 -0.28 -3.18
CA ALA A 269 1.91 -1.71 -3.36
C ALA A 269 0.52 -2.21 -2.90
N TYR A 270 0.00 -1.70 -1.77
CA TYR A 270 -1.30 -2.10 -1.24
C TYR A 270 -2.46 -1.66 -2.17
N GLY A 271 -2.49 -0.39 -2.59
CA GLY A 271 -3.50 0.12 -3.53
C GLY A 271 -3.37 -0.52 -4.91
N MET A 272 -2.13 -0.70 -5.41
CA MET A 272 -1.84 -1.35 -6.67
C MET A 272 -2.39 -2.79 -6.67
N THR A 273 -2.02 -3.60 -5.69
CA THR A 273 -2.45 -5.02 -5.68
C THR A 273 -3.96 -5.13 -5.52
N LEU A 274 -4.58 -4.41 -4.59
CA LEU A 274 -6.02 -4.57 -4.38
C LEU A 274 -6.86 -4.00 -5.54
N CYS A 275 -6.42 -2.94 -6.22
CA CYS A 275 -7.20 -2.25 -7.25
C CYS A 275 -6.74 -2.53 -8.69
N LEU A 276 -5.41 -2.70 -8.95
CA LEU A 276 -4.91 -2.92 -10.31
C LEU A 276 -4.75 -4.40 -10.65
N THR A 277 -4.32 -5.25 -9.71
CA THR A 277 -4.11 -6.67 -10.04
C THR A 277 -5.28 -7.53 -9.58
N PHE A 278 -5.61 -7.54 -8.30
CA PHE A 278 -6.69 -8.38 -7.78
C PHE A 278 -8.07 -7.97 -8.32
N ALA A 279 -8.51 -6.71 -8.17
CA ALA A 279 -9.83 -6.29 -8.66
C ALA A 279 -9.99 -6.52 -10.17
N MET A 280 -8.96 -6.20 -10.96
CA MET A 280 -8.99 -6.40 -12.41
C MET A 280 -9.03 -7.89 -12.78
N SER A 281 -8.38 -8.79 -12.00
CA SER A 281 -8.36 -10.23 -12.28
C SER A 281 -9.73 -10.91 -12.16
N ILE A 282 -10.64 -10.32 -11.37
CA ILE A 282 -12.00 -10.85 -11.15
C ILE A 282 -13.08 -10.07 -11.92
N GLY A 283 -12.68 -9.20 -12.84
CA GLY A 283 -13.63 -8.40 -13.61
C GLY A 283 -14.41 -7.34 -12.81
N ALA A 284 -13.88 -6.91 -11.65
CA ALA A 284 -14.55 -5.94 -10.79
C ALA A 284 -14.55 -4.53 -11.39
N ARG A 285 -15.53 -3.70 -10.98
CA ARG A 285 -15.50 -2.25 -11.19
C ARG A 285 -14.59 -1.61 -10.14
N VAL A 286 -13.68 -0.73 -10.54
CA VAL A 286 -12.91 0.10 -9.62
C VAL A 286 -13.35 1.55 -9.74
N VAL A 287 -13.91 2.10 -8.65
CA VAL A 287 -14.23 3.53 -8.52
C VAL A 287 -12.98 4.23 -8.00
N LEU A 288 -12.42 5.12 -8.81
CA LEU A 288 -11.13 5.77 -8.54
C LEU A 288 -11.33 7.13 -7.87
N PHE A 289 -10.56 7.36 -6.81
CA PHE A 289 -10.50 8.63 -6.08
C PHE A 289 -9.07 9.17 -6.14
N PRO A 290 -8.82 10.36 -6.74
CA PRO A 290 -7.47 10.92 -6.83
C PRO A 290 -6.89 11.29 -5.46
N THR A 291 -7.76 11.58 -4.50
CA THR A 291 -7.48 11.77 -3.08
C THR A 291 -8.67 11.23 -2.27
N PHE A 292 -8.41 10.71 -1.09
CA PHE A 292 -9.51 10.35 -0.19
C PHE A 292 -10.23 11.62 0.31
N ASP A 293 -11.55 11.63 0.15
CA ASP A 293 -12.45 12.68 0.65
C ASP A 293 -13.83 12.04 0.90
N VAL A 294 -14.35 12.18 2.11
CA VAL A 294 -15.62 11.55 2.51
C VAL A 294 -16.79 12.00 1.62
N SER A 295 -16.78 13.26 1.15
CA SER A 295 -17.85 13.76 0.28
C SER A 295 -17.81 13.12 -1.11
N LEU A 296 -16.61 12.92 -1.67
CA LEU A 296 -16.44 12.23 -2.95
C LEU A 296 -16.88 10.76 -2.83
N VAL A 297 -16.52 10.09 -1.73
CA VAL A 297 -16.92 8.70 -1.45
C VAL A 297 -18.45 8.61 -1.29
N SER A 298 -19.06 9.54 -0.54
CA SER A 298 -20.52 9.60 -0.36
C SER A 298 -21.27 9.82 -1.69
N ASP A 299 -20.76 10.70 -2.55
CA ASP A 299 -21.39 10.94 -3.86
C ASP A 299 -21.26 9.75 -4.82
N ALA A 300 -20.15 9.01 -4.72
CA ALA A 300 -19.98 7.77 -5.48
C ALA A 300 -20.91 6.66 -4.96
N ALA A 301 -21.02 6.49 -3.62
CA ALA A 301 -21.83 5.44 -2.99
C ALA A 301 -23.32 5.51 -3.39
N LYS A 302 -23.85 6.70 -3.60
CA LYS A 302 -25.23 6.90 -4.10
C LYS A 302 -25.50 6.32 -5.48
N LYS A 303 -24.46 6.15 -6.31
CA LYS A 303 -24.57 5.71 -7.72
C LYS A 303 -23.99 4.33 -7.97
N SER A 304 -22.90 4.04 -7.31
CA SER A 304 -22.13 2.80 -7.46
C SER A 304 -21.74 2.30 -6.07
N PRO A 305 -22.70 1.73 -5.31
CA PRO A 305 -22.46 1.26 -3.95
C PRO A 305 -21.26 0.32 -3.89
N PRO A 306 -20.32 0.50 -2.94
CA PRO A 306 -19.14 -0.36 -2.82
C PRO A 306 -19.50 -1.74 -2.27
N THR A 307 -18.91 -2.79 -2.81
CA THR A 307 -18.98 -4.14 -2.23
C THR A 307 -17.68 -4.56 -1.58
N PHE A 308 -16.57 -3.94 -2.02
CA PHE A 308 -15.22 -4.20 -1.52
C PHE A 308 -14.50 -2.87 -1.21
N LEU A 309 -14.02 -2.72 0.01
CA LEU A 309 -13.32 -1.51 0.45
C LEU A 309 -11.96 -1.86 1.05
N PRO A 310 -10.85 -1.75 0.28
CA PRO A 310 -9.52 -1.77 0.87
C PRO A 310 -9.17 -0.37 1.39
N ALA A 311 -8.82 -0.25 2.66
CA ALA A 311 -8.47 1.02 3.25
C ALA A 311 -7.50 0.88 4.43
N VAL A 312 -7.20 1.97 5.09
CA VAL A 312 -6.39 2.05 6.32
C VAL A 312 -7.27 2.49 7.49
N PRO A 313 -6.89 2.20 8.77
CA PRO A 313 -7.72 2.50 9.93
C PRO A 313 -8.29 3.92 9.99
N PRO A 314 -7.53 5.01 9.71
CA PRO A 314 -8.08 6.36 9.72
C PRO A 314 -9.21 6.61 8.71
N ILE A 315 -9.18 5.92 7.56
CA ILE A 315 -10.25 6.00 6.55
C ILE A 315 -11.50 5.29 7.08
N TYR A 316 -11.36 4.10 7.66
CA TYR A 316 -12.48 3.39 8.28
C TYR A 316 -13.13 4.22 9.39
N ASP A 317 -12.35 4.85 10.27
CA ASP A 317 -12.88 5.72 11.33
C ASP A 317 -13.68 6.91 10.79
N GLN A 318 -13.19 7.56 9.72
CA GLN A 318 -13.91 8.68 9.09
C GLN A 318 -15.21 8.21 8.43
N LEU A 319 -15.18 7.09 7.72
CA LEU A 319 -16.33 6.54 7.02
C LEU A 319 -17.38 6.00 8.00
N SER A 320 -16.97 5.32 9.09
CA SER A 320 -17.89 4.85 10.14
C SER A 320 -18.63 6.02 10.80
N ARG A 321 -17.92 7.13 11.12
CA ARG A 321 -18.54 8.34 11.66
C ARG A 321 -19.54 8.96 10.67
N ALA A 322 -19.17 9.02 9.40
CA ALA A 322 -20.05 9.56 8.35
C ALA A 322 -21.30 8.68 8.14
N SER A 323 -21.16 7.35 8.24
CA SER A 323 -22.28 6.41 8.18
C SER A 323 -23.19 6.53 9.39
N ALA A 324 -22.63 6.60 10.60
CA ALA A 324 -23.42 6.82 11.83
C ALA A 324 -24.20 8.15 11.82
N GLN A 325 -23.69 9.16 11.12
CA GLN A 325 -24.38 10.46 10.92
C GLN A 325 -25.39 10.43 9.76
N GLY A 326 -25.57 9.30 9.08
CA GLY A 326 -26.47 9.16 7.93
C GLY A 326 -26.03 9.90 6.66
N SER A 327 -24.77 10.35 6.58
CA SER A 327 -24.25 11.08 5.42
C SER A 327 -23.76 10.16 4.29
N ILE A 328 -23.55 8.87 4.58
CA ILE A 328 -23.18 7.84 3.62
C ILE A 328 -23.80 6.49 4.01
N ASP A 329 -24.27 5.73 3.04
CA ASP A 329 -24.68 4.33 3.21
C ASP A 329 -23.57 3.41 2.74
N LEU A 330 -23.05 2.58 3.64
CA LEU A 330 -21.99 1.59 3.41
C LEU A 330 -22.45 0.15 3.71
N THR A 331 -23.75 -0.07 3.90
CA THR A 331 -24.31 -1.41 4.18
C THR A 331 -24.11 -2.39 3.03
N SER A 332 -23.80 -1.91 1.83
CA SER A 332 -23.45 -2.72 0.66
C SER A 332 -22.03 -3.32 0.74
N VAL A 333 -21.15 -2.82 1.62
CA VAL A 333 -19.77 -3.31 1.76
C VAL A 333 -19.78 -4.68 2.41
N ARG A 334 -19.48 -5.70 1.61
CA ARG A 334 -19.37 -7.09 2.06
C ARG A 334 -17.99 -7.42 2.59
N PHE A 335 -16.96 -6.79 2.03
CA PHE A 335 -15.56 -7.05 2.33
C PHE A 335 -14.84 -5.74 2.61
N ALA A 336 -14.36 -5.60 3.83
CA ALA A 336 -13.52 -4.49 4.26
C ALA A 336 -12.18 -5.06 4.77
N ILE A 337 -11.08 -4.65 4.13
CA ILE A 337 -9.74 -5.14 4.45
C ILE A 337 -8.86 -3.94 4.81
N SER A 338 -8.35 -3.94 6.04
CA SER A 338 -7.39 -2.97 6.53
C SER A 338 -5.96 -3.51 6.42
N GLY A 339 -5.01 -2.64 6.10
CA GLY A 339 -3.59 -3.01 6.02
C GLY A 339 -2.68 -1.81 6.20
N ALA A 340 -1.38 -2.03 6.06
CA ALA A 340 -0.30 -1.04 6.18
C ALA A 340 -0.10 -0.43 7.58
N MET A 341 -1.04 -0.62 8.49
CA MET A 341 -1.00 -0.15 9.88
C MET A 341 -1.76 -1.15 10.75
N SER A 342 -1.39 -1.23 12.03
CA SER A 342 -2.14 -1.98 13.04
C SER A 342 -3.60 -1.52 13.10
N LEU A 343 -4.53 -2.46 13.13
CA LEU A 343 -5.98 -2.21 13.14
C LEU A 343 -6.51 -2.26 14.57
N PRO A 344 -6.88 -1.12 15.19
CA PRO A 344 -7.45 -1.12 16.53
C PRO A 344 -8.78 -1.86 16.57
N VAL A 345 -8.99 -2.69 17.61
CA VAL A 345 -10.24 -3.43 17.82
C VAL A 345 -11.45 -2.49 17.87
N ALA A 346 -11.30 -1.31 18.50
CA ALA A 346 -12.34 -0.29 18.53
C ALA A 346 -12.74 0.26 17.15
N THR A 347 -11.82 0.24 16.16
CA THR A 347 -12.15 0.60 14.78
C THR A 347 -12.96 -0.51 14.10
N VAL A 348 -12.64 -1.77 14.38
CA VAL A 348 -13.42 -2.93 13.91
C VAL A 348 -14.85 -2.85 14.41
N GLU A 349 -15.02 -2.68 15.73
CA GLU A 349 -16.34 -2.59 16.37
C GLU A 349 -17.20 -1.46 15.79
N ARG A 350 -16.63 -0.25 15.66
CA ARG A 350 -17.34 0.90 15.07
C ARG A 350 -17.75 0.67 13.62
N TRP A 351 -16.87 0.05 12.82
CA TRP A 351 -17.19 -0.27 11.43
C TRP A 351 -18.33 -1.28 11.34
N GLU A 352 -18.26 -2.35 12.09
CA GLU A 352 -19.26 -3.42 12.08
C GLU A 352 -20.62 -2.96 12.62
N GLU A 353 -20.63 -2.09 13.63
CA GLU A 353 -21.85 -1.45 14.12
C GLU A 353 -22.48 -0.54 13.03
N ALA A 354 -21.65 0.23 12.33
CA ALA A 354 -22.12 1.19 11.33
C ALA A 354 -22.58 0.56 10.01
N THR A 355 -22.05 -0.61 9.63
CA THR A 355 -22.25 -1.20 8.31
C THR A 355 -22.88 -2.59 8.32
N GLY A 356 -22.76 -3.32 9.42
CA GLY A 356 -23.11 -4.74 9.49
C GLY A 356 -22.13 -5.66 8.76
N GLY A 357 -21.06 -5.11 8.14
CA GLY A 357 -20.05 -5.85 7.38
C GLY A 357 -18.79 -6.13 8.20
N LEU A 358 -18.07 -7.21 7.87
CA LEU A 358 -16.82 -7.58 8.54
C LEU A 358 -15.66 -6.67 8.12
N LEU A 359 -14.85 -6.25 9.11
CA LEU A 359 -13.56 -5.60 8.88
C LEU A 359 -12.45 -6.53 9.37
N VAL A 360 -11.51 -6.86 8.46
CA VAL A 360 -10.40 -7.75 8.76
C VAL A 360 -9.06 -7.07 8.51
N GLU A 361 -8.02 -7.49 9.21
CA GLU A 361 -6.65 -7.02 9.01
C GLU A 361 -5.90 -7.94 8.06
N GLY A 362 -5.14 -7.32 7.14
CA GLY A 362 -4.14 -7.97 6.30
C GLY A 362 -2.75 -7.39 6.58
N TYR A 363 -1.75 -8.23 6.50
CA TYR A 363 -0.35 -7.89 6.70
C TYR A 363 0.47 -8.20 5.46
N GLY A 364 1.48 -7.37 5.25
CA GLY A 364 2.45 -7.56 4.20
C GLY A 364 3.38 -6.37 4.04
N MET A 365 4.28 -6.50 3.10
CA MET A 365 5.31 -5.54 2.78
C MET A 365 5.51 -5.49 1.28
N THR A 366 6.14 -4.44 0.77
CA THR A 366 6.39 -4.31 -0.67
C THR A 366 7.08 -5.55 -1.24
N GLU A 367 7.98 -6.12 -0.49
CA GLU A 367 8.77 -7.31 -0.80
C GLU A 367 7.92 -8.62 -0.88
N THR A 368 6.64 -8.56 -0.50
CA THR A 368 5.68 -9.67 -0.62
C THR A 368 4.49 -9.37 -1.55
N SER A 369 4.54 -8.34 -2.39
CA SER A 369 3.62 -8.01 -3.52
C SER A 369 2.18 -7.55 -3.22
N PRO A 370 1.74 -7.00 -2.10
CA PRO A 370 2.37 -6.92 -0.81
C PRO A 370 1.85 -7.94 0.22
N VAL A 371 0.68 -8.62 -0.01
CA VAL A 371 -0.03 -9.34 1.06
C VAL A 371 0.58 -10.72 1.30
N ALA A 372 0.88 -11.01 2.56
CA ALA A 372 1.42 -12.30 2.96
C ALA A 372 0.53 -13.03 3.99
N LEU A 373 -0.06 -12.29 4.94
CA LEU A 373 -0.95 -12.84 5.96
C LEU A 373 -2.26 -12.03 5.99
N GLY A 374 -3.30 -12.63 6.52
CA GLY A 374 -4.56 -11.93 6.74
C GLY A 374 -5.48 -12.67 7.70
N ASN A 375 -6.36 -11.92 8.34
CA ASN A 375 -7.44 -12.52 9.10
C ASN A 375 -8.42 -13.20 8.14
N PRO A 376 -8.88 -14.42 8.46
CA PRO A 376 -9.92 -15.09 7.69
C PRO A 376 -11.20 -14.22 7.63
N ILE A 377 -11.84 -14.18 6.46
CA ILE A 377 -13.11 -13.46 6.30
C ILE A 377 -14.24 -14.38 6.78
N GLY A 378 -14.48 -14.37 8.08
CA GLY A 378 -15.47 -15.25 8.70
C GLY A 378 -15.36 -15.32 10.23
N PRO A 379 -16.06 -16.29 10.85
CA PRO A 379 -16.12 -16.43 12.30
C PRO A 379 -14.77 -16.76 12.97
N SER A 380 -13.84 -17.35 12.24
CA SER A 380 -12.50 -17.70 12.75
C SER A 380 -11.54 -16.51 12.84
N ARG A 381 -11.92 -15.31 12.36
CA ARG A 381 -11.10 -14.12 12.48
C ARG A 381 -10.78 -13.77 13.94
N ARG A 382 -9.61 -13.19 14.14
CA ARG A 382 -9.13 -12.77 15.46
C ARG A 382 -8.64 -11.32 15.40
N PRO A 383 -9.50 -10.33 15.74
CA PRO A 383 -9.08 -8.93 15.84
C PRO A 383 -7.90 -8.76 16.80
N GLY A 384 -6.99 -7.83 16.48
CA GLY A 384 -5.74 -7.62 17.22
C GLY A 384 -4.60 -8.55 16.80
N THR A 385 -4.81 -9.38 15.76
CA THR A 385 -3.75 -10.15 15.10
C THR A 385 -3.69 -9.81 13.63
N VAL A 386 -2.56 -10.07 12.98
CA VAL A 386 -2.44 -9.94 11.51
C VAL A 386 -2.94 -11.17 10.76
N GLY A 387 -3.55 -12.11 11.49
CA GLY A 387 -4.15 -13.32 10.93
C GLY A 387 -3.15 -14.45 10.72
N VAL A 388 -3.34 -15.19 9.64
CA VAL A 388 -2.58 -16.38 9.29
C VAL A 388 -2.04 -16.28 7.86
N PRO A 389 -1.02 -17.08 7.47
CA PRO A 389 -0.47 -17.06 6.12
C PRO A 389 -1.51 -17.28 5.03
N PHE A 390 -1.38 -16.59 3.91
CA PHE A 390 -2.19 -16.80 2.70
C PHE A 390 -1.86 -18.14 2.03
N PRO A 391 -2.74 -18.67 1.15
CA PRO A 391 -2.45 -19.87 0.35
C PRO A 391 -1.07 -19.79 -0.32
N SER A 392 -0.34 -20.92 -0.33
CA SER A 392 1.04 -21.02 -0.85
C SER A 392 2.05 -20.09 -0.15
N THR A 393 1.73 -19.56 1.04
CA THR A 393 2.66 -18.77 1.85
C THR A 393 3.10 -19.57 3.08
N GLU A 394 4.38 -19.56 3.35
CA GLU A 394 4.98 -20.19 4.51
C GLU A 394 5.64 -19.14 5.39
N ILE A 395 5.67 -19.38 6.69
CA ILE A 395 6.33 -18.52 7.67
C ILE A 395 7.26 -19.32 8.56
N ARG A 396 8.29 -18.65 9.07
CA ARG A 396 9.14 -19.09 10.19
C ARG A 396 9.28 -17.93 11.16
N VAL A 397 9.49 -18.24 12.42
CA VAL A 397 9.87 -17.25 13.44
C VAL A 397 11.24 -17.64 13.97
N VAL A 398 12.19 -16.76 13.80
CA VAL A 398 13.62 -17.05 14.02
C VAL A 398 14.26 -16.07 15.00
N ASP A 399 15.41 -16.44 15.53
CA ASP A 399 16.26 -15.53 16.28
C ASP A 399 16.69 -14.36 15.35
N PRO A 400 16.44 -13.10 15.72
CA PRO A 400 16.84 -11.95 14.90
C PRO A 400 18.34 -11.82 14.66
N GLU A 401 19.18 -12.34 15.57
CA GLU A 401 20.65 -12.31 15.46
C GLU A 401 21.19 -13.51 14.64
N ASP A 402 20.50 -14.65 14.70
CA ASP A 402 20.83 -15.84 13.90
C ASP A 402 19.57 -16.41 13.21
N PRO A 403 19.22 -15.93 11.99
CA PRO A 403 18.04 -16.38 11.26
C PRO A 403 18.03 -17.87 10.85
N SER A 404 19.10 -18.60 11.12
CA SER A 404 19.14 -20.06 10.92
C SER A 404 18.45 -20.83 12.05
N VAL A 405 18.24 -20.18 13.21
CA VAL A 405 17.69 -20.77 14.43
C VAL A 405 16.22 -20.36 14.60
N ASP A 406 15.31 -21.33 14.61
CA ASP A 406 13.90 -21.09 14.97
C ASP A 406 13.79 -20.85 16.49
N VAL A 407 12.91 -19.91 16.88
CA VAL A 407 12.57 -19.70 18.29
C VAL A 407 11.58 -20.77 18.78
N GLU A 408 11.50 -20.96 20.10
CA GLU A 408 10.48 -21.84 20.68
C GLU A 408 9.07 -21.35 20.36
N PRO A 409 8.09 -22.26 20.17
CA PRO A 409 6.70 -21.88 19.87
C PRO A 409 6.11 -20.92 20.91
N GLY A 410 5.65 -19.77 20.45
CA GLY A 410 5.06 -18.71 21.29
C GLY A 410 6.07 -17.66 21.78
N GLU A 411 7.36 -17.88 21.63
CA GLU A 411 8.37 -16.87 21.94
C GLU A 411 8.47 -15.82 20.80
N PRO A 412 8.82 -14.58 21.14
CA PRO A 412 9.02 -13.53 20.14
C PRO A 412 10.26 -13.80 19.28
N GLY A 413 10.12 -13.61 17.96
CA GLY A 413 11.25 -13.70 17.01
C GLY A 413 10.95 -12.95 15.72
N GLU A 414 11.94 -12.85 14.83
CA GLU A 414 11.75 -12.21 13.52
C GLU A 414 10.94 -13.11 12.59
N LEU A 415 9.92 -12.51 11.95
CA LEU A 415 9.10 -13.19 10.96
C LEU A 415 9.86 -13.33 9.64
N LEU A 416 10.05 -14.56 9.18
CA LEU A 416 10.46 -14.88 7.83
C LEU A 416 9.24 -15.33 7.01
N ILE A 417 9.21 -14.95 5.73
CA ILE A 417 8.12 -15.27 4.82
C ILE A 417 8.68 -15.90 3.55
N ARG A 418 8.06 -16.96 3.07
CA ARG A 418 8.34 -17.60 1.78
C ARG A 418 7.05 -17.80 1.01
N GLY A 419 7.08 -17.60 -0.32
CA GLY A 419 5.93 -17.82 -1.18
C GLY A 419 6.15 -17.26 -2.58
N PRO A 420 5.26 -17.58 -3.54
CA PRO A 420 5.40 -17.15 -4.93
C PRO A 420 5.31 -15.63 -5.12
N GLN A 421 4.76 -14.91 -4.15
CA GLN A 421 4.64 -13.46 -4.13
C GLN A 421 5.90 -12.74 -3.64
N VAL A 422 6.93 -13.45 -3.16
CA VAL A 422 8.16 -12.85 -2.63
C VAL A 422 9.02 -12.28 -3.77
N PHE A 423 9.55 -11.08 -3.57
CA PHE A 423 10.36 -10.32 -4.51
C PHE A 423 11.67 -11.00 -4.92
N GLN A 424 12.35 -10.45 -5.94
CA GLN A 424 13.63 -10.99 -6.43
C GLN A 424 14.86 -10.27 -5.84
N GLY A 425 14.66 -9.33 -4.91
CA GLY A 425 15.71 -8.49 -4.33
C GLY A 425 15.51 -7.01 -4.64
N TYR A 426 16.52 -6.19 -4.32
CA TYR A 426 16.48 -4.75 -4.56
C TYR A 426 17.31 -4.36 -5.79
N TRP A 427 16.77 -3.42 -6.58
CA TRP A 427 17.39 -2.92 -7.79
C TRP A 427 18.77 -2.35 -7.52
N ARG A 428 19.80 -2.90 -8.20
CA ARG A 428 21.21 -2.49 -8.06
C ARG A 428 21.77 -2.50 -6.63
N ARG A 429 21.17 -3.29 -5.72
CA ARG A 429 21.55 -3.40 -4.31
C ARG A 429 21.83 -4.87 -3.91
N PRO A 430 22.89 -5.51 -4.46
CA PRO A 430 23.10 -6.94 -4.22
C PRO A 430 23.38 -7.28 -2.74
N GLY A 431 24.11 -6.42 -2.00
CA GLY A 431 24.36 -6.62 -0.57
C GLY A 431 23.07 -6.57 0.25
N GLU A 432 22.27 -5.53 0.05
CA GLU A 432 21.00 -5.38 0.77
C GLU A 432 19.96 -6.44 0.37
N SER A 433 20.05 -6.93 -0.86
CA SER A 433 19.25 -8.08 -1.31
C SER A 433 19.64 -9.35 -0.58
N ALA A 434 20.93 -9.64 -0.43
CA ALA A 434 21.43 -10.79 0.31
C ALA A 434 21.10 -10.73 1.81
N ASP A 435 21.09 -9.53 2.40
CA ASP A 435 20.68 -9.31 3.80
C ASP A 435 19.19 -9.55 4.03
N SER A 436 18.35 -9.32 3.00
CA SER A 436 16.90 -9.39 3.11
C SER A 436 16.30 -10.68 2.58
N LEU A 437 16.91 -11.29 1.56
CA LEU A 437 16.43 -12.51 0.91
C LEU A 437 17.42 -13.64 1.18
N LEU A 438 17.07 -14.51 2.14
CA LEU A 438 17.89 -15.61 2.60
C LEU A 438 17.81 -16.81 1.63
N GLU A 439 18.73 -17.77 1.82
CA GLU A 439 18.73 -19.03 1.09
C GLU A 439 17.36 -19.75 1.21
N GLY A 440 16.92 -20.39 0.12
CA GLY A 440 15.61 -21.06 0.07
C GLY A 440 14.43 -20.11 -0.17
N GLY A 441 14.68 -18.81 -0.48
CA GLY A 441 13.62 -17.85 -0.86
C GLY A 441 12.86 -17.25 0.33
N TRP A 442 13.47 -17.25 1.51
CA TRP A 442 12.93 -16.63 2.72
C TRP A 442 13.25 -15.15 2.76
N VAL A 443 12.23 -14.30 2.82
CA VAL A 443 12.42 -12.85 3.04
C VAL A 443 12.32 -12.53 4.52
N ARG A 444 13.27 -11.74 5.01
CA ARG A 444 13.26 -11.14 6.35
C ARG A 444 12.27 -9.98 6.38
N SER A 445 11.26 -10.06 7.25
CA SER A 445 10.29 -8.97 7.37
C SER A 445 10.82 -7.77 8.15
N GLY A 446 11.76 -8.00 9.06
CA GLY A 446 12.20 -7.03 10.05
C GLY A 446 11.15 -6.76 11.13
N ASP A 447 10.07 -7.53 11.18
CA ASP A 447 9.02 -7.43 12.20
C ASP A 447 9.17 -8.57 13.21
N ILE A 448 9.12 -8.23 14.50
CA ILE A 448 9.12 -9.20 15.60
C ILE A 448 7.68 -9.62 15.86
N VAL A 449 7.45 -10.92 15.87
CA VAL A 449 6.12 -11.51 16.03
C VAL A 449 6.10 -12.60 17.07
N THR A 450 4.92 -12.92 17.56
CA THR A 450 4.61 -14.18 18.25
C THR A 450 3.58 -14.95 17.44
N VAL A 451 3.64 -16.29 17.49
CA VAL A 451 2.68 -17.18 16.80
C VAL A 451 1.96 -18.01 17.83
N ALA A 452 0.64 -17.91 17.86
CA ALA A 452 -0.20 -18.71 18.74
C ALA A 452 -0.21 -20.19 18.29
N PRO A 453 -0.56 -21.15 19.20
CA PRO A 453 -0.58 -22.59 18.87
C PRO A 453 -1.47 -22.97 17.68
N ASP A 454 -2.44 -22.17 17.33
CA ASP A 454 -3.34 -22.32 16.19
C ASP A 454 -2.90 -21.53 14.94
N GLY A 455 -1.70 -20.94 14.97
CA GLY A 455 -1.05 -20.31 13.83
C GLY A 455 -1.34 -18.83 13.63
N PHE A 456 -2.17 -18.18 14.48
CA PHE A 456 -2.38 -16.73 14.37
C PHE A 456 -1.14 -15.95 14.77
N VAL A 457 -0.78 -14.97 13.95
CA VAL A 457 0.41 -14.13 14.10
C VAL A 457 0.03 -12.79 14.72
N THR A 458 0.78 -12.38 15.75
CA THR A 458 0.67 -11.07 16.36
C THR A 458 1.99 -10.32 16.22
N ILE A 459 1.95 -9.10 15.69
CA ILE A 459 3.14 -8.23 15.62
C ILE A 459 3.41 -7.67 17.02
N VAL A 460 4.64 -7.84 17.49
CA VAL A 460 5.11 -7.26 18.74
C VAL A 460 5.71 -5.89 18.50
N ASP A 461 6.65 -5.79 17.52
CA ASP A 461 7.24 -4.53 17.06
C ASP A 461 8.13 -4.73 15.82
N ARG A 462 8.80 -3.65 15.39
CA ARG A 462 9.84 -3.70 14.36
C ARG A 462 11.22 -3.84 14.97
N LEU A 463 12.01 -4.77 14.46
CA LEU A 463 13.36 -5.04 14.92
C LEU A 463 14.23 -3.76 15.00
N LYS A 464 14.18 -2.91 13.99
CA LYS A 464 14.96 -1.66 13.91
C LYS A 464 14.35 -0.49 14.70
N GLU A 465 13.14 -0.63 15.21
CA GLU A 465 12.44 0.38 16.02
C GLU A 465 12.52 0.04 17.51
N LEU A 466 12.94 -1.18 17.88
CA LEU A 466 13.18 -1.54 19.27
C LEU A 466 14.19 -0.59 19.93
N ILE A 467 13.84 -0.11 21.11
CA ILE A 467 14.68 0.81 21.88
C ILE A 467 15.55 -0.01 22.82
N ILE A 468 16.87 0.09 22.65
CA ILE A 468 17.81 -0.66 23.49
C ILE A 468 18.19 0.20 24.70
N THR A 469 17.57 -0.06 25.84
CA THR A 469 17.81 0.71 27.07
C THR A 469 18.22 -0.21 28.22
N GLY A 470 19.42 0.04 28.79
CA GLY A 470 19.95 -0.74 29.92
C GLY A 470 20.11 -2.25 29.63
N GLY A 471 20.33 -2.64 28.37
CA GLY A 471 20.44 -4.04 27.94
C GLY A 471 19.11 -4.74 27.70
N PHE A 472 17.99 -3.98 27.74
CA PHE A 472 16.64 -4.50 27.44
C PHE A 472 16.11 -3.92 26.14
N ASN A 473 15.43 -4.76 25.35
CA ASN A 473 14.65 -4.33 24.19
C ASN A 473 13.28 -3.83 24.66
N VAL A 474 12.93 -2.60 24.28
CA VAL A 474 11.63 -1.99 24.57
C VAL A 474 10.90 -1.77 23.26
N SER A 475 9.70 -2.32 23.15
CA SER A 475 8.79 -2.08 22.05
C SER A 475 8.20 -0.67 22.14
N PRO A 476 8.45 0.24 21.17
CA PRO A 476 7.74 1.50 21.08
C PRO A 476 6.23 1.33 21.06
N THR A 477 5.73 0.35 20.32
CA THR A 477 4.30 0.09 20.15
C THR A 477 3.61 -0.24 21.49
N GLU A 478 4.21 -1.08 22.33
CA GLU A 478 3.67 -1.41 23.66
C GLU A 478 3.53 -0.17 24.55
N VAL A 479 4.50 0.74 24.46
CA VAL A 479 4.47 2.00 25.24
C VAL A 479 3.46 2.98 24.65
N GLU A 480 3.35 3.07 23.32
CA GLU A 480 2.33 3.89 22.62
C GLU A 480 0.92 3.44 22.97
N GLU A 481 0.64 2.15 22.90
CA GLU A 481 -0.67 1.57 23.26
C GLU A 481 -1.02 1.85 24.73
N THR A 482 -0.04 1.73 25.63
CA THR A 482 -0.25 2.07 27.02
C THR A 482 -0.59 3.55 27.22
N LEU A 483 0.12 4.47 26.55
CA LEU A 483 -0.15 5.91 26.61
C LEU A 483 -1.53 6.24 26.04
N GLN A 484 -1.95 5.60 24.94
CA GLN A 484 -3.25 5.81 24.29
C GLN A 484 -4.43 5.32 25.13
N GLN A 485 -4.23 4.44 26.12
CA GLN A 485 -5.26 4.06 27.09
C GLN A 485 -5.60 5.19 28.08
N HIS A 486 -4.75 6.24 28.18
CA HIS A 486 -5.06 7.38 29.04
C HIS A 486 -6.20 8.21 28.44
N PRO A 487 -7.25 8.61 29.21
CA PRO A 487 -8.43 9.28 28.66
C PRO A 487 -8.11 10.61 27.95
N ASP A 488 -7.06 11.32 28.37
CA ASP A 488 -6.67 12.60 27.80
C ASP A 488 -5.72 12.50 26.61
N VAL A 489 -5.22 11.31 26.28
CA VAL A 489 -4.32 11.08 25.14
C VAL A 489 -5.14 10.76 23.90
N ALA A 490 -4.90 11.52 22.84
CA ALA A 490 -5.48 11.28 21.51
C ALA A 490 -4.58 10.38 20.67
N ASP A 491 -3.25 10.58 20.78
CA ASP A 491 -2.26 9.85 19.98
C ASP A 491 -0.89 9.89 20.67
N ALA A 492 -0.02 8.92 20.37
CA ALA A 492 1.32 8.85 20.91
C ALA A 492 2.29 8.23 19.90
N ALA A 493 3.54 8.68 19.93
CA ALA A 493 4.65 8.07 19.23
C ALA A 493 5.85 7.94 20.17
N VAL A 494 6.45 6.77 20.19
CA VAL A 494 7.58 6.46 21.07
C VAL A 494 8.83 6.20 20.25
N VAL A 495 9.93 6.81 20.65
CA VAL A 495 11.22 6.75 19.94
C VAL A 495 12.39 6.64 20.90
N ALA A 496 13.48 6.10 20.39
CA ALA A 496 14.77 6.12 21.07
C ALA A 496 15.38 7.53 21.00
N LEU A 497 15.80 8.09 22.15
CA LEU A 497 16.68 9.26 22.20
C LEU A 497 18.03 8.88 22.83
N PRO A 498 19.14 9.47 22.35
CA PRO A 498 20.46 9.17 22.88
C PRO A 498 20.61 9.68 24.33
N ARG A 499 21.34 8.93 25.15
CA ARG A 499 21.79 9.37 26.49
C ARG A 499 23.15 10.06 26.39
N ARG A 500 23.42 10.96 27.35
CA ARG A 500 24.72 11.67 27.43
C ARG A 500 25.89 10.73 27.73
N ASP A 501 25.63 9.65 28.44
CA ASP A 501 26.60 8.63 28.87
C ASP A 501 26.63 7.39 27.95
N GLY A 502 25.99 7.47 26.79
CA GLY A 502 25.85 6.37 25.82
C GLY A 502 24.57 5.55 26.00
N GLY A 503 24.16 4.86 24.95
CA GLY A 503 22.92 4.10 24.90
C GLY A 503 21.69 4.97 24.60
N GLU A 504 20.51 4.40 24.83
CA GLU A 504 19.22 5.00 24.46
C GLU A 504 18.29 5.13 25.68
N ILE A 505 17.35 6.07 25.59
CA ILE A 505 16.21 6.18 26.50
C ILE A 505 14.90 6.12 25.72
N VAL A 506 13.87 5.59 26.36
CA VAL A 506 12.51 5.65 25.87
C VAL A 506 11.99 7.09 25.99
N ALA A 507 11.58 7.70 24.88
CA ALA A 507 10.99 9.02 24.83
C ALA A 507 9.65 8.95 24.08
N ALA A 508 8.64 9.68 24.57
CA ALA A 508 7.31 9.73 23.98
C ALA A 508 6.94 11.15 23.51
N ALA A 509 6.40 11.27 22.30
CA ALA A 509 5.64 12.42 21.83
C ALA A 509 4.15 12.10 21.98
N VAL A 510 3.38 12.96 22.62
CA VAL A 510 1.97 12.71 22.97
C VAL A 510 1.11 13.86 22.46
N VAL A 511 0.06 13.54 21.71
CA VAL A 511 -0.99 14.47 21.30
C VAL A 511 -2.16 14.34 22.27
N LEU A 512 -2.56 15.43 22.87
CA LEU A 512 -3.69 15.43 23.81
C LEU A 512 -5.03 15.61 23.09
N ARG A 513 -6.10 15.14 23.71
CA ARG A 513 -7.45 15.40 23.22
C ARG A 513 -7.79 16.89 23.34
N PRO A 514 -8.68 17.43 22.48
CA PRO A 514 -9.09 18.82 22.55
C PRO A 514 -9.58 19.21 23.95
N GLY A 515 -8.96 20.25 24.52
CA GLY A 515 -9.29 20.76 25.87
C GLY A 515 -8.66 20.00 27.03
N ALA A 516 -7.95 18.91 26.78
CA ALA A 516 -7.21 18.21 27.82
C ALA A 516 -5.90 18.93 28.15
N THR A 517 -5.56 18.93 29.45
CA THR A 517 -4.26 19.36 29.96
C THR A 517 -3.76 18.33 30.95
N ILE A 518 -2.55 17.84 30.76
CA ILE A 518 -1.98 16.84 31.64
C ILE A 518 -0.53 17.15 31.99
N ASP A 519 -0.15 16.88 33.22
CA ASP A 519 1.24 16.92 33.62
C ASP A 519 1.97 15.66 33.14
N VAL A 520 3.16 15.86 32.62
CA VAL A 520 4.04 14.77 32.13
C VAL A 520 4.31 13.72 33.23
N THR A 521 4.36 14.15 34.51
CA THR A 521 4.54 13.23 35.64
C THR A 521 3.36 12.28 35.76
N THR A 522 2.14 12.77 35.58
CA THR A 522 0.91 11.96 35.60
C THR A 522 0.92 10.89 34.53
N LEU A 523 1.31 11.23 33.29
CA LEU A 523 1.44 10.23 32.20
C LEU A 523 2.51 9.17 32.52
N ARG A 524 3.63 9.56 33.08
CA ARG A 524 4.67 8.62 33.48
C ARG A 524 4.22 7.72 34.62
N ASP A 525 3.49 8.25 35.60
CA ASP A 525 2.93 7.45 36.69
C ASP A 525 1.87 6.50 36.19
N PHE A 526 1.05 6.91 35.23
CA PHE A 526 0.11 6.03 34.54
C PHE A 526 0.83 4.84 33.86
N CYS A 527 1.93 5.12 33.16
CA CYS A 527 2.76 4.08 32.54
C CYS A 527 3.40 3.17 33.61
N ARG A 528 3.90 3.71 34.73
CA ARG A 528 4.52 2.91 35.83
C ARG A 528 3.60 1.88 36.44
N THR A 529 2.30 2.09 36.41
CA THR A 529 1.33 1.12 36.92
C THR A 529 1.03 -0.02 35.95
N ARG A 530 1.53 0.06 34.70
CA ARG A 530 1.19 -0.85 33.60
C ARG A 530 2.39 -1.45 32.89
N LEU A 531 3.54 -0.80 32.96
CA LEU A 531 4.77 -1.18 32.28
C LEU A 531 5.90 -1.46 33.26
N ALA A 532 6.80 -2.36 32.87
CA ALA A 532 8.06 -2.54 33.59
C ALA A 532 8.86 -1.23 33.66
N ALA A 533 9.62 -1.03 34.73
CA ALA A 533 10.28 0.26 35.02
C ALA A 533 11.22 0.74 33.88
N TYR A 534 11.86 -0.16 33.16
CA TYR A 534 12.75 0.17 32.04
C TYR A 534 11.98 0.59 30.77
N LYS A 535 10.70 0.20 30.62
CA LYS A 535 9.82 0.58 29.50
C LYS A 535 9.20 1.97 29.68
N VAL A 536 9.12 2.46 30.91
CA VAL A 536 8.47 3.74 31.20
C VAL A 536 9.25 4.89 30.54
N PRO A 537 8.59 5.76 29.75
CA PRO A 537 9.25 6.89 29.10
C PRO A 537 10.02 7.76 30.08
N LYS A 538 11.31 7.97 29.81
CA LYS A 538 12.14 8.88 30.61
C LYS A 538 11.85 10.35 30.29
N ARG A 539 11.45 10.63 29.05
CA ARG A 539 11.01 11.94 28.58
C ARG A 539 9.68 11.82 27.87
N VAL A 540 8.77 12.74 28.13
CA VAL A 540 7.49 12.87 27.46
C VAL A 540 7.36 14.31 26.98
N PHE A 541 7.01 14.47 25.70
CA PHE A 541 6.80 15.75 25.03
C PHE A 541 5.34 15.84 24.61
N VAL A 542 4.65 16.90 25.00
CA VAL A 542 3.31 17.17 24.47
C VAL A 542 3.46 17.95 23.16
N VAL A 543 2.93 17.43 22.09
CA VAL A 543 3.02 17.99 20.74
C VAL A 543 1.64 18.25 20.15
N GLU A 544 1.54 19.16 19.19
CA GLU A 544 0.27 19.48 18.53
C GLU A 544 -0.14 18.35 17.56
N ASP A 545 0.82 17.78 16.83
CA ASP A 545 0.60 16.72 15.86
C ASP A 545 1.78 15.73 15.77
N LEU A 546 1.54 14.57 15.16
CA LEU A 546 2.58 13.60 14.81
C LEU A 546 2.77 13.57 13.29
N PRO A 547 4.04 13.59 12.80
CA PRO A 547 4.31 13.45 11.37
C PRO A 547 3.84 12.09 10.86
N ARG A 548 3.11 12.09 9.73
CA ARG A 548 2.53 10.89 9.14
C ARG A 548 2.82 10.78 7.66
N SER A 549 2.93 9.55 7.19
CA SER A 549 2.95 9.23 5.75
C SER A 549 1.57 9.46 5.13
N LEU A 550 1.50 9.45 3.79
CA LEU A 550 0.23 9.58 3.04
C LEU A 550 -0.80 8.50 3.37
N ILE A 551 -0.34 7.32 3.80
CA ILE A 551 -1.20 6.23 4.26
C ILE A 551 -1.48 6.32 5.77
N GLY A 552 -1.15 7.46 6.42
CA GLY A 552 -1.45 7.73 7.83
C GLY A 552 -0.48 7.14 8.84
N LYS A 553 0.56 6.39 8.43
CA LYS A 553 1.55 5.80 9.33
C LYS A 553 2.41 6.87 9.97
N VAL A 554 2.60 6.80 11.31
CA VAL A 554 3.51 7.71 12.04
C VAL A 554 4.95 7.52 11.55
N LEU A 555 5.62 8.63 11.26
CA LEU A 555 7.01 8.67 10.81
C LEU A 555 7.93 8.85 12.02
N ARG A 556 8.18 7.77 12.80
CA ARG A 556 8.96 7.80 14.04
C ARG A 556 10.35 8.44 13.87
N ARG A 557 10.98 8.30 12.70
CA ARG A 557 12.24 8.97 12.40
C ARG A 557 12.12 10.50 12.42
N GLU A 558 11.04 11.05 11.88
CA GLU A 558 10.77 12.49 11.91
C GLU A 558 10.40 12.95 13.32
N VAL A 559 9.60 12.14 14.05
CA VAL A 559 9.34 12.38 15.48
C VAL A 559 10.66 12.47 16.24
N ARG A 560 11.56 11.49 16.08
CA ARG A 560 12.89 11.50 16.73
C ARG A 560 13.68 12.76 16.39
N THR A 561 13.68 13.17 15.12
CA THR A 561 14.40 14.37 14.66
C THR A 561 13.83 15.64 15.31
N ARG A 562 12.50 15.79 15.38
CA ARG A 562 11.83 16.91 16.06
C ARG A 562 12.21 16.94 17.54
N LEU A 563 12.10 15.81 18.26
CA LEU A 563 12.41 15.73 19.68
C LEU A 563 13.89 15.96 20.00
N LEU A 564 14.81 15.65 19.09
CA LEU A 564 16.23 15.97 19.23
C LEU A 564 16.50 17.47 19.09
N GLY A 565 15.70 18.20 18.33
CA GLY A 565 15.78 19.66 18.21
C GLY A 565 15.19 20.41 19.42
N GLU A 566 14.32 19.76 20.21
CA GLU A 566 13.71 20.27 21.43
C GLU A 566 14.43 19.80 22.72
N ALA A 567 15.42 18.94 22.60
CA ALA A 567 16.14 18.28 23.69
C ALA A 567 17.45 18.97 24.02
#